data_ea568d7299841eeabf61062d271a1f1a
#
_entry.id   ea568d7299841eeabf61062d271a1f1a
#
_cell.length_a   1.000
_cell.length_b   1.000
_cell.length_c   1.000
_cell.angle_alpha   90.00
_cell.angle_beta   90.00
_cell.angle_gamma   90.00
#
_symmetry.space_group_name_H-M   'P 1'
#
loop_
_entity.id
_entity.type
_entity.pdbx_description
1 polymer ?
#
loop_
_entity_poly.entity_id
_entity_poly.type
_entity_poly.pdbx_seq_one_letter_code
_entity_poly.pdbx_strand_id
1 'polypeptide(L)'
;MHFNKEAGRNQRLVASSYAGVSRRQAILEALSIEANHKIIDIGCGAGYLVEDLAKALGDQGRVYALDPSEDQLEEARIRCSSFPNVTFFNGFADNIALEDDSCDVVTSTQAYEYVKDVDNALAESTRVLKPGGAFVNVSILWDYFRFYGAEEKLNNLIHDAFRAHCYHQMLPMELDGKLRSLGYQHITNKSLAFLITRRDQNSPARHLETMVASFAVSQGISTSEVEEWRRQLTDAEACGRFGFTSYPVLTSAYLN
;
A
#
# COMPACT_ATOMS: atom_id res chain seq x y z
N MET A 1 3.17 9.70 8.34
CA MET A 1 4.38 9.88 7.51
C MET A 1 4.16 11.08 6.60
N HIS A 2 5.06 12.08 6.55
CA HIS A 2 4.97 13.13 5.54
C HIS A 2 5.65 12.62 4.27
N PHE A 3 4.92 12.49 3.20
CA PHE A 3 5.45 12.08 1.91
C PHE A 3 6.10 13.28 1.22
N ASN A 4 7.41 13.49 1.46
CA ASN A 4 8.20 14.45 0.72
C ASN A 4 8.60 13.88 -0.65
N LYS A 5 9.19 14.72 -1.53
CA LYS A 5 9.57 14.32 -2.91
C LYS A 5 10.47 13.09 -2.97
N GLU A 6 11.35 12.88 -1.99
CA GLU A 6 12.27 11.73 -1.94
C GLU A 6 11.52 10.45 -1.54
N ALA A 7 10.67 10.52 -0.51
CA ALA A 7 9.81 9.40 -0.12
C ALA A 7 8.88 8.99 -1.26
N GLY A 8 8.30 9.95 -1.98
CA GLY A 8 7.49 9.71 -3.16
C GLY A 8 8.27 9.01 -4.29
N ARG A 9 9.55 9.38 -4.53
CA ARG A 9 10.39 8.69 -5.52
C ARG A 9 10.62 7.23 -5.15
N ASN A 10 10.96 6.93 -3.89
CA ASN A 10 11.18 5.56 -3.44
C ASN A 10 9.91 4.72 -3.52
N GLN A 11 8.75 5.29 -3.18
CA GLN A 11 7.46 4.62 -3.36
C GLN A 11 7.19 4.28 -4.82
N ARG A 12 7.46 5.17 -5.77
CA ARG A 12 7.29 4.90 -7.21
C ARG A 12 8.20 3.75 -7.67
N LEU A 13 9.44 3.68 -7.19
CA LEU A 13 10.34 2.57 -7.50
C LEU A 13 9.82 1.23 -6.95
N VAL A 14 9.26 1.23 -5.75
CA VAL A 14 8.59 0.04 -5.18
C VAL A 14 7.32 -0.30 -5.96
N ALA A 15 6.49 0.68 -6.30
CA ALA A 15 5.25 0.47 -7.06
C ALA A 15 5.50 -0.07 -8.47
N SER A 16 6.59 0.33 -9.12
CA SER A 16 7.00 -0.18 -10.45
C SER A 16 7.77 -1.51 -10.40
N SER A 17 8.21 -1.96 -9.21
CA SER A 17 8.88 -3.24 -9.04
C SER A 17 7.92 -4.42 -9.22
N TYR A 18 8.49 -5.64 -9.37
CA TYR A 18 7.66 -6.84 -9.47
C TYR A 18 6.71 -7.01 -8.26
N ALA A 19 7.13 -6.61 -7.06
CA ALA A 19 6.28 -6.69 -5.87
C ALA A 19 5.07 -5.72 -5.95
N GLY A 20 5.26 -4.51 -6.49
CA GLY A 20 4.18 -3.58 -6.75
C GLY A 20 3.24 -4.08 -7.85
N VAL A 21 3.79 -4.58 -8.96
CA VAL A 21 3.01 -5.16 -10.06
C VAL A 21 2.17 -6.34 -9.58
N SER A 22 2.77 -7.29 -8.85
CA SER A 22 2.06 -8.47 -8.32
C SER A 22 0.89 -8.11 -7.40
N ARG A 23 1.04 -7.07 -6.55
CA ARG A 23 -0.06 -6.60 -5.70
C ARG A 23 -1.23 -6.06 -6.51
N ARG A 24 -0.95 -5.21 -7.52
CA ARG A 24 -1.99 -4.66 -8.39
C ARG A 24 -2.69 -5.75 -9.22
N GLN A 25 -1.92 -6.69 -9.74
CA GLN A 25 -2.49 -7.86 -10.43
C GLN A 25 -3.41 -8.68 -9.51
N ALA A 26 -2.98 -8.93 -8.27
CA ALA A 26 -3.81 -9.65 -7.29
C ALA A 26 -5.12 -8.90 -6.98
N ILE A 27 -5.11 -7.55 -6.93
CA ILE A 27 -6.33 -6.75 -6.80
C ILE A 27 -7.23 -6.93 -8.02
N LEU A 28 -6.69 -6.77 -9.24
CA LEU A 28 -7.46 -6.93 -10.47
C LEU A 28 -8.07 -8.34 -10.61
N GLU A 29 -7.32 -9.38 -10.22
CA GLU A 29 -7.81 -10.77 -10.19
C GLU A 29 -8.92 -11.01 -9.15
N ALA A 30 -8.90 -10.28 -8.04
CA ALA A 30 -9.92 -10.37 -6.99
C ALA A 30 -11.19 -9.61 -7.34
N LEU A 31 -11.14 -8.71 -8.31
CA LEU A 31 -12.27 -7.89 -8.74
C LEU A 31 -13.00 -8.52 -9.92
N SER A 32 -14.32 -8.60 -9.83
CA SER A 32 -15.19 -8.85 -10.98
C SER A 32 -15.56 -7.52 -11.62
N ILE A 33 -14.66 -6.97 -12.44
CA ILE A 33 -14.83 -5.63 -13.04
C ILE A 33 -15.84 -5.72 -14.20
N GLU A 34 -16.90 -4.91 -14.12
CA GLU A 34 -17.84 -4.67 -15.22
C GLU A 34 -17.57 -3.30 -15.83
N ALA A 35 -17.82 -3.15 -17.13
CA ALA A 35 -17.44 -1.95 -17.89
C ALA A 35 -18.07 -0.64 -17.38
N ASN A 36 -19.23 -0.72 -16.71
CA ASN A 36 -19.96 0.43 -16.15
C ASN A 36 -19.68 0.69 -14.67
N HIS A 37 -18.81 -0.10 -14.03
CA HIS A 37 -18.50 0.06 -12.62
C HIS A 37 -17.90 1.43 -12.31
N LYS A 38 -18.22 1.92 -11.10
CA LYS A 38 -17.57 3.06 -10.47
C LYS A 38 -16.67 2.55 -9.35
N ILE A 39 -15.39 2.78 -9.48
CA ILE A 39 -14.38 2.26 -8.55
C ILE A 39 -13.70 3.45 -7.87
N ILE A 40 -13.57 3.42 -6.55
CA ILE A 40 -12.70 4.36 -5.83
C ILE A 40 -11.44 3.65 -5.35
N ASP A 41 -10.28 4.27 -5.60
CA ASP A 41 -8.97 3.85 -5.07
C ASP A 41 -8.54 4.81 -3.96
N ILE A 42 -8.51 4.31 -2.72
CA ILE A 42 -8.20 5.06 -1.50
C ILE A 42 -6.71 5.01 -1.21
N GLY A 43 -6.07 6.20 -1.14
CA GLY A 43 -4.63 6.33 -1.05
C GLY A 43 -3.97 5.96 -2.38
N CYS A 44 -4.47 6.53 -3.47
CA CYS A 44 -4.07 6.16 -4.84
C CYS A 44 -2.60 6.44 -5.17
N GLY A 45 -1.91 7.25 -4.35
CA GLY A 45 -0.52 7.62 -4.57
C GLY A 45 -0.29 8.17 -5.97
N ALA A 46 0.77 7.73 -6.63
CA ALA A 46 1.12 8.16 -8.00
C ALA A 46 0.29 7.46 -9.11
N GLY A 47 -0.87 6.87 -8.77
CA GLY A 47 -1.89 6.43 -9.74
C GLY A 47 -1.60 5.12 -10.48
N TYR A 48 -0.71 4.27 -10.01
CA TYR A 48 -0.40 3.00 -10.70
C TYR A 48 -1.60 2.05 -10.75
N LEU A 49 -2.33 1.87 -9.64
CA LEU A 49 -3.54 1.04 -9.63
C LEU A 49 -4.68 1.73 -10.39
N VAL A 50 -4.80 3.06 -10.26
CA VAL A 50 -5.79 3.87 -11.00
C VAL A 50 -5.66 3.68 -12.51
N GLU A 51 -4.43 3.71 -13.04
CA GLU A 51 -4.14 3.45 -14.45
C GLU A 51 -4.59 2.04 -14.88
N ASP A 52 -4.24 1.03 -14.07
CA ASP A 52 -4.61 -0.37 -14.35
C ASP A 52 -6.15 -0.55 -14.30
N LEU A 53 -6.84 0.06 -13.32
CA LEU A 53 -8.31 0.05 -13.22
C LEU A 53 -8.97 0.78 -14.38
N ALA A 54 -8.46 1.95 -14.77
CA ALA A 54 -9.01 2.72 -15.89
C ALA A 54 -8.90 1.96 -17.22
N LYS A 55 -7.79 1.25 -17.44
CA LYS A 55 -7.60 0.35 -18.60
C LYS A 55 -8.61 -0.81 -18.58
N ALA A 56 -8.85 -1.40 -17.41
CA ALA A 56 -9.75 -2.56 -17.28
C ALA A 56 -11.22 -2.17 -17.50
N LEU A 57 -11.63 -0.97 -17.03
CA LEU A 57 -13.01 -0.48 -17.17
C LEU A 57 -13.33 0.01 -18.60
N GLY A 58 -12.36 0.50 -19.34
CA GLY A 58 -12.62 1.22 -20.60
C GLY A 58 -13.42 2.52 -20.40
N ASP A 59 -14.11 2.97 -21.45
CA ASP A 59 -14.70 4.32 -21.49
C ASP A 59 -16.03 4.47 -20.73
N GLN A 60 -16.69 3.40 -20.37
CA GLN A 60 -18.04 3.42 -19.76
C GLN A 60 -18.01 3.48 -18.24
N GLY A 61 -16.96 2.99 -17.62
CA GLY A 61 -16.79 3.02 -16.17
C GLY A 61 -16.10 4.29 -15.69
N ARG A 62 -15.97 4.43 -14.39
CA ARG A 62 -15.31 5.59 -13.77
C ARG A 62 -14.39 5.17 -12.64
N VAL A 63 -13.22 5.78 -12.57
CA VAL A 63 -12.29 5.62 -11.46
C VAL A 63 -12.22 6.94 -10.69
N TYR A 64 -12.45 6.88 -9.40
CA TYR A 64 -12.20 7.93 -8.44
C TYR A 64 -10.88 7.64 -7.72
N ALA A 65 -9.97 8.60 -7.70
CA ALA A 65 -8.65 8.46 -7.13
C ALA A 65 -8.49 9.46 -5.97
N LEU A 66 -8.39 8.95 -4.73
CA LEU A 66 -8.31 9.76 -3.52
C LEU A 66 -6.91 9.65 -2.90
N ASP A 67 -6.25 10.79 -2.65
CA ASP A 67 -5.00 10.84 -1.90
C ASP A 67 -4.86 12.20 -1.19
N PRO A 68 -4.34 12.27 0.04
CA PRO A 68 -4.12 13.54 0.74
C PRO A 68 -2.89 14.32 0.24
N SER A 69 -2.01 13.71 -0.54
CA SER A 69 -0.77 14.32 -1.06
C SER A 69 -0.97 14.88 -2.45
N GLU A 70 -0.94 16.20 -2.59
CA GLU A 70 -1.04 16.84 -3.91
C GLU A 70 0.14 16.48 -4.82
N ASP A 71 1.36 16.31 -4.26
CA ASP A 71 2.52 15.86 -5.04
C ASP A 71 2.29 14.46 -5.67
N GLN A 72 1.60 13.56 -4.97
CA GLN A 72 1.22 12.24 -5.50
C GLN A 72 0.12 12.35 -6.56
N LEU A 73 -0.88 13.19 -6.31
CA LEU A 73 -1.97 13.40 -7.26
C LEU A 73 -1.49 14.05 -8.56
N GLU A 74 -0.51 14.94 -8.51
CA GLU A 74 0.09 15.52 -9.72
C GLU A 74 0.73 14.45 -10.60
N GLU A 75 1.50 13.54 -10.00
CA GLU A 75 2.08 12.39 -10.70
C GLU A 75 1.00 11.44 -11.25
N ALA A 76 -0.07 11.21 -10.46
CA ALA A 76 -1.19 10.38 -10.88
C ALA A 76 -1.95 10.99 -12.07
N ARG A 77 -2.18 12.31 -12.08
CA ARG A 77 -2.80 13.02 -13.22
C ARG A 77 -1.96 12.90 -14.49
N ILE A 78 -0.62 13.03 -14.38
CA ILE A 78 0.29 12.84 -15.51
C ILE A 78 0.19 11.39 -16.02
N ARG A 79 0.24 10.40 -15.15
CA ARG A 79 0.15 8.98 -15.48
C ARG A 79 -1.16 8.62 -16.17
N CYS A 80 -2.25 9.13 -15.65
CA CYS A 80 -3.59 8.81 -16.14
C CYS A 80 -4.12 9.82 -17.17
N SER A 81 -3.27 10.69 -17.74
CA SER A 81 -3.69 11.77 -18.66
C SER A 81 -4.44 11.30 -19.91
N SER A 82 -4.25 10.03 -20.32
CA SER A 82 -4.97 9.43 -21.44
C SER A 82 -6.33 8.81 -21.08
N PHE A 83 -6.74 8.85 -19.79
CA PHE A 83 -7.98 8.26 -19.30
C PHE A 83 -8.96 9.32 -18.82
N PRO A 84 -9.91 9.79 -19.69
CA PRO A 84 -10.86 10.84 -19.33
C PRO A 84 -11.91 10.41 -18.29
N ASN A 85 -12.00 9.11 -18.01
CA ASN A 85 -12.88 8.51 -17.02
C ASN A 85 -12.29 8.48 -15.60
N VAL A 86 -11.12 9.07 -15.36
CA VAL A 86 -10.50 9.21 -14.03
C VAL A 86 -10.78 10.57 -13.42
N THR A 87 -11.21 10.58 -12.16
CA THR A 87 -11.43 11.82 -11.38
C THR A 87 -10.59 11.77 -10.11
N PHE A 88 -9.83 12.83 -9.83
CA PHE A 88 -8.93 12.92 -8.68
C PHE A 88 -9.49 13.81 -7.58
N PHE A 89 -9.38 13.35 -6.34
CA PHE A 89 -9.75 14.08 -5.13
C PHE A 89 -8.54 14.23 -4.21
N ASN A 90 -8.22 15.46 -3.83
CA ASN A 90 -7.33 15.72 -2.71
C ASN A 90 -8.16 15.64 -1.42
N GLY A 91 -7.91 14.62 -0.60
CA GLY A 91 -8.71 14.36 0.61
C GLY A 91 -8.23 13.17 1.40
N PHE A 92 -8.88 12.94 2.51
CA PHE A 92 -8.56 11.87 3.45
C PHE A 92 -9.59 10.75 3.38
N ALA A 93 -9.16 9.52 3.72
CA ALA A 93 -10.01 8.33 3.68
C ALA A 93 -11.18 8.37 4.69
N ASP A 94 -11.08 9.17 5.74
CA ASP A 94 -12.09 9.38 6.79
C ASP A 94 -13.11 10.48 6.45
N ASN A 95 -13.02 11.07 5.24
CA ASN A 95 -13.98 12.06 4.73
C ASN A 95 -13.99 12.06 3.19
N ILE A 96 -14.71 11.10 2.61
CA ILE A 96 -14.76 10.89 1.16
C ILE A 96 -15.83 11.79 0.52
N ALA A 97 -15.41 12.65 -0.41
CA ALA A 97 -16.30 13.60 -1.09
C ALA A 97 -17.14 12.94 -2.22
N LEU A 98 -17.77 11.82 -1.92
CA LEU A 98 -18.72 11.11 -2.77
C LEU A 98 -20.02 10.87 -1.99
N GLU A 99 -21.11 10.72 -2.73
CA GLU A 99 -22.43 10.39 -2.15
C GLU A 99 -22.45 8.93 -1.63
N ASP A 100 -23.40 8.64 -0.75
CA ASP A 100 -23.68 7.28 -0.28
C ASP A 100 -24.02 6.39 -1.47
N ASP A 101 -23.69 5.11 -1.41
CA ASP A 101 -24.01 4.09 -2.40
C ASP A 101 -23.60 4.48 -3.84
N SER A 102 -22.51 5.22 -4.00
CA SER A 102 -22.09 5.76 -5.29
C SER A 102 -21.07 4.90 -6.04
N CYS A 103 -20.37 3.97 -5.34
CA CYS A 103 -19.33 3.12 -5.90
C CYS A 103 -19.74 1.64 -5.90
N ASP A 104 -19.33 0.92 -6.95
CA ASP A 104 -19.48 -0.54 -7.06
C ASP A 104 -18.31 -1.26 -6.40
N VAL A 105 -17.15 -0.59 -6.32
CA VAL A 105 -15.91 -1.13 -5.76
C VAL A 105 -15.15 -0.06 -4.98
N VAL A 106 -14.61 -0.47 -3.83
CA VAL A 106 -13.58 0.27 -3.08
C VAL A 106 -12.29 -0.54 -3.14
N THR A 107 -11.21 0.10 -3.59
CA THR A 107 -9.85 -0.48 -3.56
C THR A 107 -8.92 0.35 -2.70
N SER A 108 -7.88 -0.29 -2.17
CA SER A 108 -6.77 0.39 -1.50
C SER A 108 -5.51 -0.45 -1.52
N THR A 109 -4.36 0.20 -1.61
CA THR A 109 -3.06 -0.47 -1.52
C THR A 109 -2.16 0.29 -0.55
N GLN A 110 -1.95 -0.28 0.63
CA GLN A 110 -1.07 0.29 1.67
C GLN A 110 -1.45 1.75 2.03
N ALA A 111 -2.72 2.00 2.31
CA ALA A 111 -3.19 3.31 2.74
C ALA A 111 -3.81 3.28 4.14
N TYR A 112 -4.68 2.35 4.44
CA TYR A 112 -5.40 2.32 5.74
C TYR A 112 -4.47 2.18 6.95
N GLU A 113 -3.32 1.53 6.82
CA GLU A 113 -2.34 1.43 7.91
C GLU A 113 -1.75 2.79 8.31
N TYR A 114 -1.88 3.81 7.47
CA TYR A 114 -1.42 5.18 7.72
C TYR A 114 -2.52 6.12 8.18
N VAL A 115 -3.76 5.67 8.24
CA VAL A 115 -4.91 6.46 8.73
C VAL A 115 -5.04 6.30 10.23
N LYS A 116 -5.01 7.40 10.98
CA LYS A 116 -5.05 7.34 12.45
C LYS A 116 -6.36 6.72 12.97
N ASP A 117 -7.49 7.17 12.43
CA ASP A 117 -8.82 6.62 12.71
C ASP A 117 -9.25 5.71 11.56
N VAL A 118 -8.70 4.49 11.55
CA VAL A 118 -8.99 3.52 10.51
C VAL A 118 -10.44 3.04 10.53
N ASP A 119 -11.09 3.05 11.70
CA ASP A 119 -12.48 2.62 11.82
C ASP A 119 -13.40 3.62 11.11
N ASN A 120 -13.18 4.92 11.26
CA ASN A 120 -13.91 5.93 10.52
C ASN A 120 -13.62 5.87 9.00
N ALA A 121 -12.37 5.63 8.60
CA ALA A 121 -12.03 5.47 7.17
C ALA A 121 -12.71 4.24 6.53
N LEU A 122 -12.82 3.14 7.26
CA LEU A 122 -13.56 1.96 6.82
C LEU A 122 -15.07 2.21 6.78
N ALA A 123 -15.62 2.97 7.73
CA ALA A 123 -17.02 3.39 7.73
C ALA A 123 -17.34 4.29 6.52
N GLU A 124 -16.47 5.26 6.20
CA GLU A 124 -16.62 6.11 4.99
C GLU A 124 -16.53 5.28 3.70
N SER A 125 -15.61 4.32 3.65
CA SER A 125 -15.51 3.39 2.52
C SER A 125 -16.78 2.55 2.36
N THR A 126 -17.38 2.14 3.46
CA THR A 126 -18.66 1.41 3.49
C THR A 126 -19.82 2.31 3.04
N ARG A 127 -19.85 3.58 3.50
CA ARG A 127 -20.87 4.56 3.12
C ARG A 127 -20.95 4.79 1.62
N VAL A 128 -19.80 4.93 0.97
CA VAL A 128 -19.77 5.18 -0.48
C VAL A 128 -19.98 3.93 -1.32
N LEU A 129 -19.84 2.74 -0.73
CA LEU A 129 -20.00 1.46 -1.42
C LEU A 129 -21.49 1.07 -1.48
N LYS A 130 -21.96 0.68 -2.66
CA LYS A 130 -23.32 0.16 -2.84
C LYS A 130 -23.51 -1.16 -2.11
N PRO A 131 -24.76 -1.50 -1.68
CA PRO A 131 -25.09 -2.86 -1.29
C PRO A 131 -24.69 -3.86 -2.39
N GLY A 132 -24.07 -4.96 -2.03
CA GLY A 132 -23.46 -5.93 -2.95
C GLY A 132 -22.12 -5.52 -3.53
N GLY A 133 -21.63 -4.32 -3.26
CA GLY A 133 -20.35 -3.82 -3.75
C GLY A 133 -19.14 -4.52 -3.11
N ALA A 134 -18.00 -4.48 -3.81
CA ALA A 134 -16.77 -5.15 -3.41
C ALA A 134 -15.79 -4.20 -2.72
N PHE A 135 -15.20 -4.65 -1.61
CA PHE A 135 -14.06 -4.04 -0.95
C PHE A 135 -12.82 -4.91 -1.16
N VAL A 136 -11.74 -4.33 -1.69
CA VAL A 136 -10.47 -5.05 -1.90
C VAL A 136 -9.31 -4.19 -1.42
N ASN A 137 -8.58 -4.68 -0.43
CA ASN A 137 -7.46 -3.97 0.18
C ASN A 137 -6.20 -4.83 0.22
N VAL A 138 -5.04 -4.21 0.00
CA VAL A 138 -3.73 -4.81 0.29
C VAL A 138 -3.04 -4.01 1.37
N SER A 139 -2.86 -4.62 2.54
CA SER A 139 -2.06 -4.09 3.66
C SER A 139 -0.95 -5.05 4.03
N ILE A 140 0.07 -4.56 4.72
CA ILE A 140 1.23 -5.37 5.11
C ILE A 140 1.14 -5.76 6.59
N LEU A 141 1.53 -6.99 6.91
CA LEU A 141 1.87 -7.42 8.26
C LEU A 141 3.28 -6.90 8.57
N TRP A 142 3.39 -5.69 9.10
CA TRP A 142 4.66 -4.97 9.26
C TRP A 142 5.59 -5.60 10.30
N ASP A 143 5.09 -6.37 11.27
CA ASP A 143 5.93 -7.12 12.21
C ASP A 143 6.74 -8.21 11.52
N TYR A 144 6.32 -8.67 10.34
CA TYR A 144 7.02 -9.64 9.50
C TYR A 144 7.79 -9.01 8.32
N PHE A 145 7.77 -7.69 8.20
CA PHE A 145 8.59 -6.92 7.27
C PHE A 145 9.99 -6.80 7.85
N ARG A 146 10.95 -7.58 7.33
CA ARG A 146 12.24 -7.67 8.00
C ARG A 146 13.40 -7.95 7.06
N PHE A 147 14.49 -7.25 7.30
CA PHE A 147 15.81 -7.58 6.75
C PHE A 147 16.55 -8.56 7.66
N TYR A 148 17.34 -9.44 7.05
CA TYR A 148 18.19 -10.44 7.71
C TYR A 148 19.60 -10.32 7.16
N GLY A 149 20.60 -10.56 8.06
CA GLY A 149 22.01 -10.54 7.67
C GLY A 149 22.86 -9.57 8.49
N ALA A 150 22.24 -8.57 9.13
CA ALA A 150 22.91 -7.72 10.10
C ALA A 150 22.91 -8.36 11.50
N GLU A 151 23.78 -7.88 12.39
CA GLU A 151 23.84 -8.25 13.79
C GLU A 151 22.47 -7.98 14.45
N GLU A 152 22.00 -8.91 15.27
CA GLU A 152 20.62 -8.95 15.76
C GLU A 152 20.23 -7.68 16.51
N LYS A 153 21.09 -7.18 17.41
CA LYS A 153 20.79 -5.99 18.21
C LYS A 153 20.65 -4.73 17.34
N LEU A 154 21.57 -4.56 16.39
CA LEU A 154 21.53 -3.43 15.46
C LEU A 154 20.33 -3.55 14.52
N ASN A 155 20.06 -4.75 14.02
CA ASN A 155 18.92 -5.00 13.15
C ASN A 155 17.59 -4.73 13.86
N ASN A 156 17.44 -5.13 15.13
CA ASN A 156 16.27 -4.84 15.94
C ASN A 156 16.13 -3.34 16.16
N LEU A 157 17.19 -2.63 16.50
CA LEU A 157 17.17 -1.18 16.70
C LEU A 157 16.60 -0.44 15.46
N ILE A 158 17.06 -0.80 14.27
CA ILE A 158 16.58 -0.19 13.01
C ILE A 158 15.11 -0.53 12.76
N HIS A 159 14.70 -1.79 12.93
CA HIS A 159 13.33 -2.21 12.70
C HIS A 159 12.35 -1.66 13.73
N ASP A 160 12.74 -1.57 15.00
CA ASP A 160 11.91 -0.97 16.06
C ASP A 160 11.68 0.52 15.80
N ALA A 161 12.72 1.25 15.35
CA ALA A 161 12.55 2.62 14.93
C ALA A 161 11.58 2.74 13.73
N PHE A 162 11.65 1.81 12.78
CA PHE A 162 10.78 1.81 11.60
C PHE A 162 9.31 1.55 11.93
N ARG A 163 8.98 0.88 13.05
CA ARG A 163 7.58 0.68 13.48
C ARG A 163 6.77 1.97 13.59
N ALA A 164 7.40 3.09 13.89
CA ALA A 164 6.72 4.39 13.99
C ALA A 164 6.24 4.98 12.65
N HIS A 165 6.50 4.30 11.50
CA HIS A 165 6.15 4.83 10.19
C HIS A 165 4.64 4.79 9.88
N CYS A 166 3.87 3.88 10.50
CA CYS A 166 2.43 3.79 10.34
C CYS A 166 1.72 3.53 11.68
N TYR A 167 0.40 3.73 11.72
CA TYR A 167 -0.40 3.57 12.94
C TYR A 167 -0.77 2.11 13.20
N HIS A 168 -1.06 1.33 12.14
CA HIS A 168 -1.61 -0.02 12.24
C HIS A 168 -0.65 -1.05 11.65
N GLN A 169 0.24 -1.57 12.51
CA GLN A 169 1.29 -2.50 12.11
C GLN A 169 0.77 -3.86 11.62
N MET A 170 -0.38 -4.27 12.12
CA MET A 170 -0.94 -5.60 11.89
C MET A 170 -2.39 -5.53 11.37
N LEU A 171 -2.73 -4.45 10.64
CA LEU A 171 -4.09 -4.22 10.13
C LEU A 171 -4.73 -5.44 9.46
N PRO A 172 -4.05 -6.25 8.63
CA PRO A 172 -4.66 -7.44 8.04
C PRO A 172 -5.24 -8.44 9.05
N MET A 173 -4.72 -8.49 10.28
CA MET A 173 -5.24 -9.36 11.34
C MET A 173 -6.52 -8.81 11.99
N GLU A 174 -6.79 -7.52 11.81
CA GLU A 174 -7.94 -6.83 12.40
C GLU A 174 -9.09 -6.64 11.40
N LEU A 175 -8.78 -6.62 10.09
CA LEU A 175 -9.73 -6.26 9.04
C LEU A 175 -10.95 -7.18 8.99
N ASP A 176 -10.80 -8.49 9.20
CA ASP A 176 -11.96 -9.40 9.18
C ASP A 176 -13.02 -8.97 10.21
N GLY A 177 -12.61 -8.73 11.46
CA GLY A 177 -13.51 -8.28 12.52
C GLY A 177 -14.12 -6.91 12.26
N LYS A 178 -13.31 -5.95 11.80
CA LYS A 178 -13.77 -4.60 11.46
C LYS A 178 -14.79 -4.61 10.31
N LEU A 179 -14.51 -5.34 9.23
CA LEU A 179 -15.40 -5.45 8.08
C LEU A 179 -16.72 -6.16 8.44
N ARG A 180 -16.67 -7.23 9.26
CA ARG A 180 -17.90 -7.88 9.75
C ARG A 180 -18.78 -6.93 10.52
N SER A 181 -18.20 -6.09 11.38
CA SER A 181 -18.96 -5.11 12.17
C SER A 181 -19.63 -4.03 11.31
N LEU A 182 -19.14 -3.81 10.08
CA LEU A 182 -19.67 -2.90 9.09
C LEU A 182 -20.65 -3.57 8.10
N GLY A 183 -20.96 -4.86 8.28
CA GLY A 183 -21.95 -5.58 7.45
C GLY A 183 -21.36 -6.34 6.26
N TYR A 184 -20.03 -6.41 6.13
CA TYR A 184 -19.41 -7.18 5.05
C TYR A 184 -19.50 -8.69 5.26
N GLN A 185 -19.61 -9.42 4.16
CA GLN A 185 -19.68 -10.88 4.07
C GLN A 185 -18.64 -11.41 3.09
N HIS A 186 -18.48 -12.74 3.05
CA HIS A 186 -17.55 -13.43 2.15
C HIS A 186 -16.12 -12.90 2.24
N ILE A 187 -15.70 -12.54 3.46
CA ILE A 187 -14.35 -11.99 3.70
C ILE A 187 -13.32 -13.08 3.46
N THR A 188 -12.37 -12.80 2.59
CA THR A 188 -11.24 -13.69 2.29
C THR A 188 -9.92 -12.97 2.43
N ASN A 189 -8.89 -13.72 2.84
CA ASN A 189 -7.53 -13.21 2.98
C ASN A 189 -6.58 -14.08 2.15
N LYS A 190 -5.86 -13.46 1.20
CA LYS A 190 -4.84 -14.09 0.35
C LYS A 190 -3.47 -13.56 0.70
N SER A 191 -2.54 -14.42 1.10
CA SER A 191 -1.15 -14.03 1.32
C SER A 191 -0.46 -13.71 -0.02
N LEU A 192 0.22 -12.57 -0.07
CA LEU A 192 1.10 -12.13 -1.15
C LEU A 192 2.55 -12.05 -0.67
N ALA A 193 2.89 -12.85 0.36
CA ALA A 193 4.21 -12.87 0.97
C ALA A 193 5.30 -13.24 -0.03
N PHE A 194 6.46 -12.62 0.14
CA PHE A 194 7.63 -12.91 -0.69
C PHE A 194 8.94 -12.83 0.12
N LEU A 195 9.93 -13.54 -0.40
CA LEU A 195 11.30 -13.56 0.12
C LEU A 195 12.25 -13.08 -0.97
N ILE A 196 13.21 -12.23 -0.59
CA ILE A 196 14.31 -11.78 -1.45
C ILE A 196 15.63 -12.16 -0.78
N THR A 197 16.50 -12.87 -1.50
CA THR A 197 17.82 -13.27 -1.01
C THR A 197 18.98 -12.56 -1.73
N ARG A 198 18.65 -11.72 -2.74
CA ARG A 198 19.63 -10.92 -3.49
C ARG A 198 19.04 -9.55 -3.80
N ARG A 199 19.88 -8.52 -3.71
CA ARG A 199 19.53 -7.12 -4.02
C ARG A 199 20.12 -6.73 -5.37
N ASP A 200 19.53 -7.21 -6.45
CA ASP A 200 19.88 -6.69 -7.79
C ASP A 200 19.45 -5.22 -7.95
N GLN A 201 19.80 -4.60 -9.07
CA GLN A 201 19.62 -3.17 -9.30
C GLN A 201 18.15 -2.73 -9.23
N ASN A 202 17.20 -3.62 -9.54
CA ASN A 202 15.76 -3.35 -9.54
C ASN A 202 15.01 -4.04 -8.37
N SER A 203 15.76 -4.60 -7.42
CA SER A 203 15.16 -5.30 -6.29
C SER A 203 14.38 -4.34 -5.40
N PRO A 204 13.11 -4.63 -5.08
CA PRO A 204 12.35 -3.84 -4.12
C PRO A 204 13.05 -3.79 -2.75
N ALA A 205 13.82 -4.81 -2.35
CA ALA A 205 14.57 -4.80 -1.10
C ALA A 205 15.58 -3.65 -1.03
N ARG A 206 16.22 -3.27 -2.15
CA ARG A 206 17.16 -2.14 -2.18
C ARG A 206 16.48 -0.80 -1.94
N HIS A 207 15.30 -0.59 -2.53
CA HIS A 207 14.53 0.64 -2.33
C HIS A 207 13.93 0.71 -0.94
N LEU A 208 13.44 -0.42 -0.43
CA LEU A 208 12.89 -0.54 0.92
C LEU A 208 13.98 -0.37 1.99
N GLU A 209 15.20 -0.90 1.79
CA GLU A 209 16.35 -0.65 2.65
C GLU A 209 16.65 0.85 2.77
N THR A 210 16.65 1.57 1.65
CA THR A 210 16.88 3.02 1.65
C THR A 210 15.79 3.75 2.42
N MET A 211 14.53 3.35 2.26
CA MET A 211 13.39 3.92 2.99
C MET A 211 13.51 3.67 4.50
N VAL A 212 13.78 2.44 4.91
CA VAL A 212 13.98 2.06 6.33
C VAL A 212 15.14 2.84 6.93
N ALA A 213 16.29 2.91 6.23
CA ALA A 213 17.46 3.65 6.66
C ALA A 213 17.18 5.15 6.88
N SER A 214 16.56 5.80 5.90
CA SER A 214 16.21 7.23 6.00
C SER A 214 15.21 7.48 7.13
N PHE A 215 14.24 6.59 7.32
CA PHE A 215 13.26 6.72 8.39
C PHE A 215 13.92 6.52 9.77
N ALA A 216 14.80 5.53 9.94
CA ALA A 216 15.52 5.29 11.18
C ALA A 216 16.35 6.53 11.61
N VAL A 217 17.04 7.18 10.67
CA VAL A 217 17.74 8.46 10.94
C VAL A 217 16.76 9.54 11.41
N SER A 218 15.59 9.66 10.79
CA SER A 218 14.56 10.62 11.19
C SER A 218 13.99 10.35 12.59
N GLN A 219 14.10 9.12 13.08
CA GLN A 219 13.71 8.70 14.44
C GLN A 219 14.87 8.83 15.46
N GLY A 220 16.01 9.41 15.06
CA GLY A 220 17.13 9.69 15.96
C GLY A 220 18.19 8.59 16.03
N ILE A 221 18.11 7.54 15.19
CA ILE A 221 19.22 6.59 15.05
C ILE A 221 20.37 7.29 14.35
N SER A 222 21.60 7.12 14.85
CA SER A 222 22.77 7.80 14.29
C SER A 222 23.05 7.32 12.86
N THR A 223 23.54 8.24 12.01
CA THR A 223 23.94 7.91 10.65
C THR A 223 24.97 6.79 10.62
N SER A 224 25.91 6.76 11.59
CA SER A 224 26.94 5.72 11.70
C SER A 224 26.34 4.32 11.98
N GLU A 225 25.31 4.23 12.83
CA GLU A 225 24.62 2.95 13.09
C GLU A 225 23.85 2.47 11.84
N VAL A 226 23.19 3.40 11.14
CA VAL A 226 22.46 3.06 9.91
C VAL A 226 23.42 2.64 8.80
N GLU A 227 24.56 3.32 8.62
CA GLU A 227 25.60 2.94 7.66
C GLU A 227 26.21 1.57 8.00
N GLU A 228 26.48 1.30 9.28
CA GLU A 228 26.97 0.00 9.73
C GLU A 228 25.95 -1.11 9.45
N TRP A 229 24.66 -0.88 9.72
CA TRP A 229 23.60 -1.81 9.37
C TRP A 229 23.57 -2.14 7.87
N ARG A 230 23.65 -1.11 7.01
CA ARG A 230 23.68 -1.29 5.55
C ARG A 230 24.93 -2.02 5.07
N ARG A 231 26.07 -1.74 5.68
CA ARG A 231 27.33 -2.43 5.41
C ARG A 231 27.21 -3.92 5.74
N GLN A 232 26.68 -4.25 6.92
CA GLN A 232 26.46 -5.64 7.34
C GLN A 232 25.49 -6.40 6.41
N LEU A 233 24.41 -5.76 5.94
CA LEU A 233 23.52 -6.37 4.94
C LEU A 233 24.25 -6.65 3.63
N THR A 234 25.17 -5.77 3.23
CA THR A 234 25.99 -5.94 2.01
C THR A 234 26.96 -7.10 2.17
N ASP A 235 27.64 -7.20 3.31
CA ASP A 235 28.54 -8.30 3.62
C ASP A 235 27.78 -9.64 3.71
N ALA A 236 26.59 -9.62 4.29
CA ALA A 236 25.73 -10.80 4.35
C ALA A 236 25.29 -11.27 2.95
N GLU A 237 24.98 -10.34 2.04
CA GLU A 237 24.65 -10.69 0.66
C GLU A 237 25.84 -11.31 -0.07
N ALA A 238 27.03 -10.77 0.09
CA ALA A 238 28.26 -11.31 -0.51
C ALA A 238 28.55 -12.73 -0.03
N CYS A 239 28.12 -13.08 1.20
CA CYS A 239 28.27 -14.41 1.80
C CYS A 239 27.03 -15.31 1.66
N GLY A 240 26.00 -14.90 0.92
CA GLY A 240 24.76 -15.66 0.73
C GLY A 240 23.90 -15.80 1.99
N ARG A 241 24.02 -14.88 2.95
CA ARG A 241 23.27 -14.87 4.23
C ARG A 241 22.26 -13.71 4.33
N PHE A 242 22.12 -12.93 3.26
CA PHE A 242 21.11 -11.87 3.18
C PHE A 242 19.71 -12.45 2.97
N GLY A 243 18.74 -11.85 3.61
CA GLY A 243 17.31 -12.09 3.36
C GLY A 243 16.50 -10.84 3.61
N PHE A 244 15.41 -10.71 2.87
CA PHE A 244 14.36 -9.73 3.15
C PHE A 244 13.01 -10.39 2.97
N THR A 245 12.13 -10.25 3.95
CA THR A 245 10.75 -10.74 3.89
C THR A 245 9.75 -9.59 3.96
N SER A 246 8.64 -9.74 3.25
CA SER A 246 7.48 -8.89 3.39
C SER A 246 6.21 -9.73 3.26
N TYR A 247 5.18 -9.40 4.03
CA TYR A 247 3.92 -10.14 4.11
C TYR A 247 2.73 -9.24 3.76
N PRO A 248 2.57 -8.83 2.50
CA PRO A 248 1.33 -8.22 2.07
C PRO A 248 0.19 -9.24 2.11
N VAL A 249 -0.98 -8.79 2.54
CA VAL A 249 -2.21 -9.59 2.55
C VAL A 249 -3.25 -8.84 1.74
N LEU A 250 -3.83 -9.51 0.77
CA LEU A 250 -5.01 -9.04 0.08
C LEU A 250 -6.24 -9.52 0.85
N THR A 251 -7.04 -8.58 1.31
CA THR A 251 -8.35 -8.83 1.91
C THR A 251 -9.43 -8.42 0.92
N SER A 252 -10.36 -9.31 0.61
CA SER A 252 -11.55 -9.00 -0.19
C SER A 252 -12.83 -9.34 0.56
N ALA A 253 -13.86 -8.53 0.36
CA ALA A 253 -15.16 -8.68 1.03
C ALA A 253 -16.28 -8.05 0.17
N TYR A 254 -17.53 -8.40 0.45
CA TYR A 254 -18.70 -7.84 -0.19
C TYR A 254 -19.63 -7.24 0.87
N LEU A 255 -20.13 -6.03 0.63
CA LEU A 255 -21.12 -5.39 1.49
C LEU A 255 -22.48 -6.08 1.29
N ASN A 256 -23.20 -6.34 2.39
CA ASN A 256 -24.49 -7.01 2.33
C ASN A 256 -25.62 -6.03 1.93
#